data_3719c4e7bf9b3d0d8bcd51ec1cd522ea
#
_entry.id   3719c4e7bf9b3d0d8bcd51ec1cd522ea
#
_cell.length_a   1.000
_cell.length_b   1.000
_cell.length_c   1.000
_cell.angle_alpha   90.00
_cell.angle_beta   90.00
_cell.angle_gamma   90.00
#
_symmetry.space_group_name_H-M   'P 1'
#
loop_
_entity.id
_entity.type
_entity.pdbx_description
1 polymer ?
#
loop_
_entity_poly.entity_id
_entity_poly.type
_entity_poly.pdbx_seq_one_letter_code
_entity_poly.pdbx_strand_id
1 'polypeptide(L)'
;MATTTQTALHLVHHTRKIQAGVTASIDDARGGSALRGTSRFNRILISMSEDEGVKAGIENHRFYFRIADAESNLAPPSASVNQWFEKVSVITPSGQSVGAVRLWQWPDAFDGISKQDASDVRNAIAAMAANPPSHSVQAATWAGYTIAETLNIDPTDEASKQRIKE
;
A
#
# COMPACT_ATOMS: atom_id res chain seq x y z
N MET A 1 -36.29 2.12 6.10
CA MET A 1 -36.21 1.01 7.10
C MET A 1 -35.29 1.37 8.27
N ALA A 2 -34.07 1.86 8.08
CA ALA A 2 -33.18 2.21 9.21
C ALA A 2 -33.75 3.27 10.17
N THR A 3 -34.57 4.19 9.67
CA THR A 3 -35.19 5.26 10.47
C THR A 3 -36.26 4.74 11.44
N THR A 4 -36.94 3.64 11.08
CA THR A 4 -37.99 3.06 11.92
C THR A 4 -37.44 2.15 13.01
N THR A 5 -36.28 1.51 12.74
CA THR A 5 -35.64 0.55 13.66
C THR A 5 -34.43 1.13 14.40
N GLN A 6 -33.99 2.33 14.06
CA GLN A 6 -32.73 2.93 14.54
C GLN A 6 -31.52 1.98 14.38
N THR A 7 -31.50 1.20 13.32
CA THR A 7 -30.52 0.15 13.06
C THR A 7 -29.65 0.56 11.88
N ALA A 8 -28.34 0.29 11.96
CA ALA A 8 -27.44 0.38 10.81
C ALA A 8 -27.50 -0.92 10.01
N LEU A 9 -27.61 -0.81 8.69
CA LEU A 9 -27.59 -1.94 7.77
C LEU A 9 -26.26 -1.91 7.00
N HIS A 10 -25.52 -3.02 7.06
CA HIS A 10 -24.32 -3.23 6.26
C HIS A 10 -24.65 -4.23 5.15
N LEU A 11 -24.44 -3.80 3.90
CA LEU A 11 -24.59 -4.64 2.73
C LEU A 11 -23.23 -4.95 2.15
N VAL A 12 -22.92 -6.24 1.98
CA VAL A 12 -21.69 -6.70 1.31
C VAL A 12 -22.05 -7.10 -0.11
N HIS A 13 -21.32 -6.56 -1.08
CA HIS A 13 -21.56 -6.80 -2.48
C HIS A 13 -20.25 -7.08 -3.22
N HIS A 14 -20.27 -8.01 -4.18
CA HIS A 14 -19.10 -8.30 -5.01
C HIS A 14 -19.01 -7.31 -6.17
N THR A 15 -17.79 -6.87 -6.45
CA THR A 15 -17.50 -6.13 -7.68
C THR A 15 -17.56 -7.06 -8.90
N ARG A 16 -17.77 -6.49 -10.09
CA ARG A 16 -17.55 -7.22 -11.35
C ARG A 16 -16.07 -7.61 -11.47
N LYS A 17 -15.77 -8.56 -12.35
CA LYS A 17 -14.38 -8.85 -12.71
C LYS A 17 -13.74 -7.59 -13.33
N ILE A 18 -12.66 -7.14 -12.71
CA ILE A 18 -11.88 -5.98 -13.15
C ILE A 18 -10.69 -6.51 -13.93
N GLN A 19 -10.27 -5.80 -14.97
CA GLN A 19 -9.09 -6.15 -15.75
C GLN A 19 -7.83 -6.01 -14.89
N ALA A 20 -6.82 -6.82 -15.18
CA ALA A 20 -5.53 -6.72 -14.49
C ALA A 20 -4.94 -5.31 -14.66
N GLY A 21 -4.40 -4.75 -13.59
CA GLY A 21 -3.83 -3.40 -13.56
C GLY A 21 -4.84 -2.26 -13.36
N VAL A 22 -6.14 -2.55 -13.28
CA VAL A 22 -7.17 -1.54 -12.99
C VAL A 22 -7.57 -1.62 -11.51
N THR A 23 -7.53 -0.49 -10.82
CA THR A 23 -7.99 -0.41 -9.43
C THR A 23 -9.52 -0.46 -9.36
N ALA A 24 -10.06 -1.29 -8.48
CA ALA A 24 -11.50 -1.36 -8.23
C ALA A 24 -12.06 -0.01 -7.80
N SER A 25 -13.21 0.35 -8.37
CA SER A 25 -13.99 1.52 -8.00
C SER A 25 -15.38 1.12 -7.51
N ILE A 26 -16.11 2.04 -6.90
CA ILE A 26 -17.50 1.81 -6.48
C ILE A 26 -18.41 1.53 -7.68
N ASP A 27 -18.07 2.06 -8.86
CA ASP A 27 -18.84 1.84 -10.09
C ASP A 27 -18.73 0.39 -10.60
N ASP A 28 -17.78 -0.38 -10.07
CA ASP A 28 -17.61 -1.80 -10.38
C ASP A 28 -18.56 -2.71 -9.58
N ALA A 29 -19.35 -2.18 -8.66
CA ALA A 29 -20.37 -2.95 -7.96
C ALA A 29 -21.46 -3.41 -8.95
N ARG A 30 -21.72 -4.72 -9.04
CA ARG A 30 -22.74 -5.27 -9.93
C ARG A 30 -24.14 -4.78 -9.52
N GLY A 31 -24.84 -4.09 -10.44
CA GLY A 31 -26.14 -3.49 -10.15
C GLY A 31 -26.08 -2.33 -9.15
N GLY A 32 -24.89 -1.79 -8.91
CA GLY A 32 -24.58 -0.93 -7.78
C GLY A 32 -25.08 0.51 -7.86
N SER A 33 -25.52 1.00 -9.03
CA SER A 33 -25.97 2.40 -9.14
C SER A 33 -27.13 2.75 -8.20
N ALA A 34 -28.09 1.84 -8.05
CA ALA A 34 -29.23 2.02 -7.13
C ALA A 34 -28.79 1.90 -5.64
N LEU A 35 -27.87 0.99 -5.33
CA LEU A 35 -27.32 0.82 -3.98
C LEU A 35 -26.43 2.01 -3.61
N ARG A 36 -25.63 2.50 -4.54
CA ARG A 36 -24.77 3.69 -4.35
C ARG A 36 -25.58 4.91 -3.95
N GLY A 37 -26.69 5.19 -4.66
CA GLY A 37 -27.54 6.35 -4.37
C GLY A 37 -28.29 6.27 -3.05
N THR A 38 -28.45 5.08 -2.47
CA THR A 38 -29.18 4.86 -1.21
C THR A 38 -28.27 4.67 0.00
N SER A 39 -27.02 4.30 -0.22
CA SER A 39 -26.07 4.12 0.88
C SER A 39 -25.49 5.46 1.34
N ARG A 40 -25.27 5.57 2.62
CA ARG A 40 -24.67 6.78 3.23
C ARG A 40 -23.17 6.72 3.33
N PHE A 41 -22.63 5.52 3.23
CA PHE A 41 -21.23 5.25 3.37
C PHE A 41 -20.86 4.00 2.55
N ASN A 42 -19.86 4.12 1.70
CA ASN A 42 -19.38 3.04 0.85
C ASN A 42 -17.90 2.79 1.07
N ARG A 43 -17.54 1.51 1.22
CA ARG A 43 -16.15 1.05 1.32
C ARG A 43 -15.85 0.00 0.27
N ILE A 44 -14.63 0.02 -0.22
CA ILE A 44 -14.12 -0.98 -1.15
C ILE A 44 -12.93 -1.69 -0.54
N LEU A 45 -12.91 -3.01 -0.66
CA LEU A 45 -11.75 -3.83 -0.36
C LEU A 45 -10.94 -4.01 -1.65
N ILE A 46 -9.72 -3.50 -1.66
CA ILE A 46 -8.82 -3.52 -2.81
C ILE A 46 -7.64 -4.42 -2.46
N SER A 47 -7.47 -5.51 -3.22
CA SER A 47 -6.30 -6.39 -3.05
C SER A 47 -5.03 -5.66 -3.48
N MET A 48 -3.92 -5.94 -2.80
CA MET A 48 -2.60 -5.43 -3.16
C MET A 48 -2.23 -5.92 -4.56
N SER A 49 -1.78 -5.03 -5.42
CA SER A 49 -1.24 -5.35 -6.73
C SER A 49 0.17 -5.95 -6.60
N GLU A 50 0.65 -6.58 -7.68
CA GLU A 50 2.01 -7.09 -7.75
C GLU A 50 3.04 -5.98 -7.60
N ASP A 51 2.83 -4.83 -8.27
CA ASP A 51 3.71 -3.66 -8.17
C ASP A 51 3.75 -3.08 -6.75
N GLU A 52 2.60 -3.04 -6.06
CA GLU A 52 2.53 -2.63 -4.66
C GLU A 52 3.27 -3.63 -3.76
N GLY A 53 3.18 -4.93 -4.05
CA GLY A 53 3.91 -5.98 -3.34
C GLY A 53 5.42 -5.82 -3.48
N VAL A 54 5.90 -5.59 -4.70
CA VAL A 54 7.33 -5.32 -4.97
C VAL A 54 7.81 -4.09 -4.18
N LYS A 55 7.05 -2.98 -4.22
CA LYS A 55 7.37 -1.76 -3.46
C LYS A 55 7.43 -1.98 -1.95
N ALA A 56 6.58 -2.86 -1.45
CA ALA A 56 6.54 -3.19 -0.03
C ALA A 56 7.52 -4.31 0.38
N GLY A 57 8.28 -4.88 -0.56
CA GLY A 57 9.18 -6.01 -0.29
C GLY A 57 8.43 -7.30 0.08
N ILE A 58 7.22 -7.50 -0.46
CA ILE A 58 6.35 -8.62 -0.13
C ILE A 58 6.25 -9.60 -1.30
N GLU A 59 6.59 -10.86 -1.05
CA GLU A 59 6.49 -11.92 -2.06
C GLU A 59 5.04 -12.30 -2.37
N ASN A 60 4.17 -12.37 -1.36
CA ASN A 60 2.79 -12.84 -1.48
C ASN A 60 1.77 -11.72 -1.34
N HIS A 61 1.77 -10.75 -2.26
CA HIS A 61 0.87 -9.60 -2.25
C HIS A 61 -0.62 -9.97 -2.15
N ARG A 62 -1.04 -11.16 -2.60
CA ARG A 62 -2.44 -11.63 -2.57
C ARG A 62 -3.01 -11.83 -1.17
N PHE A 63 -2.16 -11.92 -0.16
CA PHE A 63 -2.61 -11.96 1.24
C PHE A 63 -2.93 -10.58 1.80
N TYR A 64 -2.61 -9.51 1.08
CA TYR A 64 -2.78 -8.14 1.54
C TYR A 64 -3.91 -7.44 0.81
N PHE A 65 -4.61 -6.59 1.52
CA PHE A 65 -5.65 -5.73 0.96
C PHE A 65 -5.79 -4.46 1.77
N ARG A 66 -6.34 -3.44 1.16
CA ARG A 66 -6.69 -2.19 1.83
C ARG A 66 -8.19 -1.95 1.79
N ILE A 67 -8.67 -1.21 2.78
CA ILE A 67 -10.02 -0.66 2.79
C ILE A 67 -9.91 0.80 2.35
N ALA A 68 -10.59 1.15 1.27
CA ALA A 68 -10.70 2.50 0.80
C ALA A 68 -12.13 3.00 0.99
N ASP A 69 -12.28 4.21 1.52
CA ASP A 69 -13.56 4.90 1.55
C ASP A 69 -13.86 5.41 0.13
N ALA A 70 -14.93 4.94 -0.46
CA ALA A 70 -15.30 5.29 -1.82
C ALA A 70 -16.19 6.53 -1.86
N GLU A 71 -17.15 6.63 -0.97
CA GLU A 71 -18.04 7.78 -0.81
C GLU A 71 -18.55 7.88 0.63
N SER A 72 -18.63 9.10 1.14
CA SER A 72 -19.26 9.42 2.40
C SER A 72 -20.07 10.71 2.26
N ASN A 73 -21.38 10.62 2.45
CA ASN A 73 -22.27 11.78 2.33
C ASN A 73 -22.40 12.57 3.63
N LEU A 74 -21.85 12.07 4.74
CA LEU A 74 -22.05 12.62 6.07
C LEU A 74 -20.76 12.97 6.83
N ALA A 75 -19.62 12.63 6.27
CA ALA A 75 -18.32 12.98 6.84
C ALA A 75 -17.48 13.71 5.78
N PRO A 76 -16.65 14.69 6.20
CA PRO A 76 -15.65 15.22 5.30
C PRO A 76 -14.81 14.05 4.78
N PRO A 77 -14.25 14.16 3.54
CA PRO A 77 -13.29 13.17 3.09
C PRO A 77 -12.28 13.01 4.22
N SER A 78 -12.36 11.90 4.92
CA SER A 78 -11.29 11.59 5.84
C SER A 78 -10.04 11.60 4.98
N ALA A 79 -8.97 12.21 5.43
CA ALA A 79 -7.65 11.84 4.98
C ALA A 79 -7.48 10.36 5.36
N SER A 80 -8.30 9.50 4.74
CA SER A 80 -8.36 8.09 5.03
C SER A 80 -7.04 7.54 4.55
N VAL A 81 -6.15 7.49 5.48
CA VAL A 81 -5.00 6.63 5.40
C VAL A 81 -5.58 5.29 4.96
N ASN A 82 -5.29 4.88 3.74
CA ASN A 82 -5.65 3.56 3.24
C ASN A 82 -5.15 2.54 4.26
N GLN A 83 -6.04 2.01 5.09
CA GLN A 83 -5.66 1.01 6.06
C GLN A 83 -5.41 -0.30 5.35
N TRP A 84 -4.20 -0.82 5.51
CA TRP A 84 -3.80 -2.10 4.97
C TRP A 84 -4.00 -3.22 5.98
N PHE A 85 -4.35 -4.38 5.47
CA PHE A 85 -4.62 -5.60 6.23
C PHE A 85 -3.94 -6.79 5.58
N GLU A 86 -3.56 -7.74 6.43
CA GLU A 86 -3.01 -9.03 6.02
C GLU A 86 -3.94 -10.16 6.42
N LYS A 87 -4.17 -11.09 5.51
CA LYS A 87 -4.87 -12.35 5.76
C LYS A 87 -3.88 -13.35 6.37
N VAL A 88 -4.18 -13.84 7.54
CA VAL A 88 -3.34 -14.78 8.28
C VAL A 88 -4.12 -16.02 8.67
N SER A 89 -3.42 -17.11 8.93
CA SER A 89 -4.01 -18.29 9.55
C SER A 89 -3.65 -18.32 11.03
N VAL A 90 -4.65 -18.52 11.87
CA VAL A 90 -4.52 -18.61 13.32
C VAL A 90 -4.96 -19.99 13.79
N ILE A 91 -4.17 -20.60 14.66
CA ILE A 91 -4.56 -21.85 15.30
C ILE A 91 -5.39 -21.54 16.53
N THR A 92 -6.61 -22.06 16.56
CA THR A 92 -7.51 -21.92 17.73
C THR A 92 -7.05 -22.82 18.88
N PRO A 93 -7.52 -22.59 20.12
CA PRO A 93 -7.25 -23.48 21.24
C PRO A 93 -7.69 -24.93 21.01
N SER A 94 -8.67 -25.16 20.11
CA SER A 94 -9.11 -26.50 19.69
C SER A 94 -8.21 -27.15 18.62
N GLY A 95 -7.12 -26.49 18.20
CA GLY A 95 -6.19 -27.00 17.18
C GLY A 95 -6.64 -26.77 15.73
N GLN A 96 -7.73 -26.07 15.49
CA GLN A 96 -8.22 -25.77 14.14
C GLN A 96 -7.53 -24.54 13.57
N SER A 97 -7.16 -24.59 12.27
CA SER A 97 -6.68 -23.43 11.55
C SER A 97 -7.85 -22.62 11.01
N VAL A 98 -7.92 -21.35 11.36
CA VAL A 98 -8.95 -20.41 10.87
C VAL A 98 -8.28 -19.21 10.22
N GLY A 99 -8.92 -18.71 9.15
CA GLY A 99 -8.51 -17.45 8.52
C GLY A 99 -8.85 -16.28 9.42
N ALA A 100 -7.90 -15.37 9.59
CA ALA A 100 -8.06 -14.13 10.32
C ALA A 100 -7.48 -12.97 9.51
N VAL A 101 -7.74 -11.75 9.98
CA VAL A 101 -7.21 -10.53 9.38
C VAL A 101 -6.53 -9.74 10.48
N ARG A 102 -5.32 -9.27 10.22
CA ARG A 102 -4.63 -8.33 11.10
C ARG A 102 -4.32 -7.03 10.39
N LEU A 103 -4.21 -5.96 11.15
CA LEU A 103 -3.74 -4.68 10.65
C LEU A 103 -2.29 -4.85 10.17
N TRP A 104 -2.00 -4.30 9.00
CA TRP A 104 -0.65 -4.27 8.45
C TRP A 104 -0.29 -2.82 8.12
N GLN A 105 0.94 -2.45 8.40
CA GLN A 105 1.47 -1.13 8.11
C GLN A 105 2.43 -1.22 6.92
N TRP A 106 2.29 -0.28 6.01
CA TRP A 106 3.23 -0.13 4.90
C TRP A 106 4.63 0.07 5.47
N PRO A 107 5.64 -0.65 4.98
CA PRO A 107 7.01 -0.43 5.41
C PRO A 107 7.43 1.02 5.19
N ASP A 108 8.08 1.60 6.18
CA ASP A 108 8.70 2.92 6.03
C ASP A 108 9.97 2.75 5.19
N ALA A 109 10.08 3.49 4.09
CA ALA A 109 11.27 3.49 3.24
C ALA A 109 12.54 3.89 4.02
N PHE A 110 12.36 4.68 5.07
CA PHE A 110 13.46 5.14 5.93
C PHE A 110 13.65 4.31 7.20
N ASP A 111 12.90 3.20 7.35
CA ASP A 111 13.10 2.32 8.51
C ASP A 111 14.53 1.77 8.53
N GLY A 112 15.18 1.91 9.70
CA GLY A 112 16.59 1.56 9.88
C GLY A 112 17.61 2.57 9.37
N ILE A 113 17.18 3.71 8.77
CA ILE A 113 18.08 4.79 8.35
C ILE A 113 18.18 5.82 9.47
N SER A 114 19.39 5.97 10.02
CA SER A 114 19.66 6.96 11.05
C SER A 114 19.90 8.36 10.47
N LYS A 115 19.88 9.38 11.32
CA LYS A 115 20.28 10.74 10.93
C LYS A 115 21.74 10.81 10.47
N GLN A 116 22.59 9.93 11.01
CA GLN A 116 23.98 9.83 10.61
C GLN A 116 24.09 9.28 9.19
N ASP A 117 23.37 8.21 8.88
CA ASP A 117 23.33 7.62 7.52
C ASP A 117 22.88 8.67 6.48
N ALA A 118 21.84 9.44 6.79
CA ALA A 118 21.37 10.52 5.92
C ALA A 118 22.42 11.66 5.77
N SER A 119 23.25 11.89 6.78
CA SER A 119 24.38 12.83 6.71
C SER A 119 25.48 12.28 5.84
N ASP A 120 25.82 11.00 5.99
CA ASP A 120 26.89 10.34 5.26
C ASP A 120 26.55 10.25 3.77
N VAL A 121 25.31 9.94 3.42
CA VAL A 121 24.82 9.97 2.03
C VAL A 121 24.95 11.38 1.43
N ARG A 122 24.53 12.42 2.15
CA ARG A 122 24.68 13.80 1.67
C ARG A 122 26.13 14.17 1.44
N ASN A 123 27.01 13.80 2.35
CA ASN A 123 28.46 14.07 2.24
C ASN A 123 29.08 13.31 1.05
N ALA A 124 28.70 12.05 0.86
CA ALA A 124 29.14 11.25 -0.27
C ALA A 124 28.74 11.87 -1.62
N ILE A 125 27.47 12.29 -1.75
CA ILE A 125 26.98 12.97 -2.96
C ILE A 125 27.68 14.32 -3.14
N ALA A 126 27.86 15.10 -2.08
CA ALA A 126 28.54 16.40 -2.14
C ALA A 126 30.01 16.28 -2.55
N ALA A 127 30.70 15.21 -2.17
CA ALA A 127 32.07 14.94 -2.60
C ALA A 127 32.20 14.73 -4.11
N MET A 128 31.10 14.38 -4.79
CA MET A 128 31.01 14.19 -6.24
C MET A 128 30.69 15.49 -7.01
N ALA A 129 30.85 16.67 -6.39
CA ALA A 129 30.43 17.95 -6.96
C ALA A 129 31.10 18.26 -8.33
N ALA A 130 32.30 17.75 -8.60
CA ALA A 130 33.00 17.90 -9.88
C ALA A 130 32.35 17.06 -11.01
N ASN A 131 31.66 15.97 -10.66
CA ASN A 131 30.96 15.09 -11.59
C ASN A 131 29.67 14.56 -10.92
N PRO A 132 28.63 15.39 -10.83
CA PRO A 132 27.45 15.07 -10.03
C PRO A 132 26.72 13.84 -10.57
N PRO A 133 26.24 12.96 -9.68
CA PRO A 133 25.53 11.77 -10.10
C PRO A 133 24.17 12.11 -10.73
N SER A 134 23.73 11.25 -11.64
CA SER A 134 22.46 11.40 -12.36
C SER A 134 21.28 11.00 -11.49
N HIS A 135 20.14 11.70 -11.60
CA HIS A 135 18.86 11.30 -11.03
C HIS A 135 18.20 10.13 -11.79
N SER A 136 18.63 9.88 -13.04
CA SER A 136 18.04 8.81 -13.85
C SER A 136 18.52 7.44 -13.41
N VAL A 137 17.60 6.57 -13.05
CA VAL A 137 17.86 5.16 -12.66
C VAL A 137 18.57 4.36 -13.76
N GLN A 138 18.42 4.80 -15.03
CA GLN A 138 19.02 4.14 -16.19
C GLN A 138 20.44 4.63 -16.49
N ALA A 139 20.89 5.69 -15.82
CA ALA A 139 22.23 6.22 -16.03
C ALA A 139 23.28 5.37 -15.31
N ALA A 140 24.43 5.16 -15.95
CA ALA A 140 25.56 4.49 -15.33
C ALA A 140 26.11 5.24 -14.08
N THR A 141 25.81 6.54 -13.99
CA THR A 141 26.17 7.41 -12.86
C THR A 141 24.97 7.72 -11.96
N TRP A 142 24.01 6.80 -11.86
CA TRP A 142 22.83 7.02 -11.03
C TRP A 142 23.18 7.25 -9.55
N ALA A 143 22.63 8.31 -8.94
CA ALA A 143 22.86 8.67 -7.53
C ALA A 143 22.52 7.51 -6.56
N GLY A 144 21.58 6.65 -6.94
CA GLY A 144 21.22 5.47 -6.17
C GLY A 144 22.37 4.49 -5.92
N TYR A 145 23.36 4.42 -6.78
CA TYR A 145 24.56 3.58 -6.52
C TYR A 145 25.38 4.13 -5.36
N THR A 146 25.55 5.45 -5.29
CA THR A 146 26.26 6.10 -4.17
C THR A 146 25.50 5.94 -2.87
N ILE A 147 24.16 6.05 -2.90
CA ILE A 147 23.28 5.81 -1.74
C ILE A 147 23.42 4.37 -1.28
N ALA A 148 23.32 3.42 -2.20
CA ALA A 148 23.41 2.00 -1.93
C ALA A 148 24.76 1.61 -1.29
N GLU A 149 25.86 2.13 -1.85
CA GLU A 149 27.21 1.92 -1.32
C GLU A 149 27.34 2.50 0.10
N THR A 150 26.89 3.73 0.33
CA THR A 150 26.98 4.40 1.62
C THR A 150 26.17 3.69 2.70
N LEU A 151 24.98 3.18 2.35
CA LEU A 151 24.08 2.48 3.27
C LEU A 151 24.30 0.97 3.32
N ASN A 152 25.27 0.44 2.55
CA ASN A 152 25.53 -1.00 2.41
C ASN A 152 24.26 -1.80 2.01
N ILE A 153 23.54 -1.27 1.03
CA ILE A 153 22.30 -1.84 0.48
C ILE A 153 22.62 -2.42 -0.91
N ASP A 154 22.02 -3.55 -1.27
CA ASP A 154 22.17 -4.12 -2.61
C ASP A 154 21.29 -3.36 -3.62
N PRO A 155 21.87 -2.61 -4.59
CA PRO A 155 21.10 -1.87 -5.57
C PRO A 155 20.50 -2.74 -6.68
N THR A 156 20.79 -4.04 -6.71
CA THR A 156 20.27 -4.96 -7.74
C THR A 156 18.94 -5.59 -7.33
N ASP A 157 18.63 -5.64 -6.03
CA ASP A 157 17.35 -6.11 -5.50
C ASP A 157 16.24 -5.08 -5.75
N GLU A 158 15.10 -5.52 -6.26
CA GLU A 158 14.00 -4.62 -6.66
C GLU A 158 13.37 -3.88 -5.47
N ALA A 159 13.27 -4.50 -4.29
CA ALA A 159 12.76 -3.84 -3.09
C ALA A 159 13.72 -2.76 -2.61
N SER A 160 15.02 -3.05 -2.60
CA SER A 160 16.09 -2.10 -2.27
C SER A 160 16.16 -0.95 -3.26
N LYS A 161 16.05 -1.22 -4.57
CA LYS A 161 15.95 -0.18 -5.59
C LYS A 161 14.77 0.76 -5.37
N GLN A 162 13.64 0.23 -4.99
CA GLN A 162 12.46 1.06 -4.74
C GLN A 162 12.68 1.97 -3.53
N ARG A 163 13.25 1.45 -2.44
CA ARG A 163 13.61 2.26 -1.27
C ARG A 163 14.60 3.39 -1.60
N ILE A 164 15.56 3.15 -2.47
CA ILE A 164 16.55 4.16 -2.89
C ILE A 164 15.92 5.26 -3.76
N LYS A 165 14.81 4.96 -4.46
CA LYS A 165 14.11 5.94 -5.32
C LYS A 165 13.19 6.87 -4.55
N GLU A 166 12.73 6.49 -3.37
CA GLU A 166 11.85 7.28 -2.50
C GLU A 166 12.64 8.28 -1.66
#